data_701b67cfd79bfe1845ca56daf198820d
#
_entry.id   701b67cfd79bfe1845ca56daf198820d
#
_cell.length_a   1.000
_cell.length_b   1.000
_cell.length_c   1.000
_cell.angle_alpha   90.00
_cell.angle_beta   90.00
_cell.angle_gamma   90.00
#
_symmetry.space_group_name_H-M   'P 1'
#
loop_
_entity.id
_entity.type
_entity.pdbx_description
1 polymer ?
#
loop_
_entity_poly.entity_id
_entity_poly.type
_entity_poly.pdbx_seq_one_letter_code
_entity_poly.pdbx_strand_id
1 'polypeptide(L)'
;MKINTDNIQESIQKSRPTLKTNTIKQYEINLNKLKKIFDTDSYNFLEKPNNVMDKISHLHYTSQRNHLNAIIVLLSALNTNEKYDKLLEEYGKIRDELNDKYSEEQKSGVISEKQSKNFTTIEEVYKMIDKMGEELKPIKKKTKDQMTSREKALLQVYTLFNIYSRMPMRNDVAGMEAIQKRTYNKLSEEEKKEKNYLVVEKSNLFFVLNKYKTAKKYEELKLPIEDKQLRKLLRYYIKINGLGVLFKSSTGNPLTRNALTQLLIKTSKKYMGKSISTTLLRKIYLSSKYGDMKKELEKDNKVMGHSTGVALDTYVKDKEQQKED
;
A
#
# COMPACT_ATOMS: atom_id res chain seq x y z
N MET A 1 36.96 15.26 -6.27
CA MET A 1 36.88 14.32 -5.13
C MET A 1 36.09 13.08 -5.60
N LYS A 2 36.62 11.85 -5.47
CA LYS A 2 35.92 10.71 -6.03
C LYS A 2 34.92 10.15 -5.01
N ILE A 3 33.61 10.30 -5.29
CA ILE A 3 32.56 9.57 -4.57
C ILE A 3 32.59 8.13 -5.11
N ASN A 4 33.41 7.28 -4.52
CA ASN A 4 33.57 5.90 -4.92
C ASN A 4 32.97 4.99 -3.85
N THR A 5 32.05 4.08 -4.25
CA THR A 5 31.50 3.07 -3.37
C THR A 5 31.39 1.77 -4.14
N ASP A 6 32.18 0.80 -3.76
CA ASP A 6 32.13 -0.55 -4.36
C ASP A 6 30.86 -1.31 -3.91
N ASN A 7 30.30 -0.96 -2.74
CA ASN A 7 29.05 -1.57 -2.24
C ASN A 7 28.12 -0.56 -1.54
N ILE A 8 27.23 0.05 -2.32
CA ILE A 8 26.24 1.05 -1.83
C ILE A 8 25.31 0.44 -0.79
N GLN A 9 24.83 -0.79 -1.02
CA GLN A 9 23.87 -1.42 -0.11
C GLN A 9 24.49 -1.61 1.27
N GLU A 10 25.75 -2.04 1.34
CA GLU A 10 26.46 -2.24 2.59
C GLU A 10 26.72 -0.93 3.33
N SER A 11 27.15 0.11 2.62
CA SER A 11 27.36 1.45 3.18
C SER A 11 26.09 2.01 3.78
N ILE A 12 24.96 1.92 3.06
CA ILE A 12 23.66 2.38 3.55
C ILE A 12 23.18 1.53 4.72
N GLN A 13 23.35 0.19 4.66
CA GLN A 13 22.94 -0.69 5.74
C GLN A 13 23.72 -0.44 7.03
N LYS A 14 25.02 -0.19 6.92
CA LYS A 14 25.89 0.15 8.05
C LYS A 14 25.51 1.49 8.70
N SER A 15 25.24 2.51 7.89
CA SER A 15 24.80 3.83 8.37
C SER A 15 23.38 3.81 8.95
N ARG A 16 22.50 2.97 8.40
CA ARG A 16 21.07 2.90 8.76
C ARG A 16 20.62 1.43 8.95
N PRO A 17 21.03 0.77 10.04
CA PRO A 17 20.80 -0.67 10.26
C PRO A 17 19.31 -1.06 10.35
N THR A 18 18.43 -0.11 10.67
CA THR A 18 16.98 -0.35 10.79
C THR A 18 16.23 -0.35 9.45
N LEU A 19 16.89 0.05 8.34
CA LEU A 19 16.26 0.06 7.03
C LEU A 19 16.04 -1.36 6.51
N LYS A 20 14.86 -1.57 5.91
CA LYS A 20 14.55 -2.84 5.24
C LYS A 20 15.35 -2.97 3.94
N THR A 21 15.85 -4.16 3.65
CA THR A 21 16.62 -4.48 2.43
C THR A 21 15.94 -3.99 1.14
N ASN A 22 14.62 -4.11 1.03
CA ASN A 22 13.88 -3.60 -0.15
C ASN A 22 13.94 -2.07 -0.29
N THR A 23 14.03 -1.34 0.82
CA THR A 23 14.18 0.13 0.79
C THR A 23 15.58 0.51 0.28
N ILE A 24 16.61 -0.20 0.76
CA ILE A 24 17.99 0.00 0.31
C ILE A 24 18.13 -0.29 -1.18
N LYS A 25 17.59 -1.43 -1.65
CA LYS A 25 17.53 -1.76 -3.09
C LYS A 25 16.84 -0.67 -3.91
N GLN A 26 15.79 -0.05 -3.38
CA GLN A 26 15.11 1.04 -4.10
C GLN A 26 15.97 2.30 -4.20
N TYR A 27 16.76 2.64 -3.16
CA TYR A 27 17.74 3.72 -3.25
C TYR A 27 18.80 3.43 -4.29
N GLU A 28 19.37 2.23 -4.29
CA GLU A 28 20.35 1.82 -5.30
C GLU A 28 19.79 1.90 -6.73
N ILE A 29 18.56 1.41 -6.95
CA ILE A 29 17.89 1.52 -8.26
C ILE A 29 17.77 2.99 -8.71
N ASN A 30 17.42 3.90 -7.79
CA ASN A 30 17.31 5.32 -8.11
C ASN A 30 18.68 5.96 -8.40
N LEU A 31 19.71 5.59 -7.66
CA LEU A 31 21.09 6.03 -7.91
C LEU A 31 21.64 5.51 -9.24
N ASN A 32 21.38 4.24 -9.57
CA ASN A 32 21.78 3.66 -10.85
C ASN A 32 21.05 4.30 -12.05
N LYS A 33 19.79 4.75 -11.87
CA LYS A 33 19.10 5.54 -12.89
C LYS A 33 19.79 6.89 -13.12
N LEU A 34 20.25 7.55 -12.07
CA LEU A 34 21.00 8.80 -12.19
C LEU A 34 22.31 8.57 -12.94
N LYS A 35 23.10 7.52 -12.62
CA LYS A 35 24.29 7.15 -13.40
C LYS A 35 23.99 7.06 -14.89
N LYS A 36 22.88 6.41 -15.26
CA LYS A 36 22.46 6.31 -16.67
C LYS A 36 22.10 7.67 -17.28
N ILE A 37 21.45 8.57 -16.54
CA ILE A 37 21.09 9.92 -16.99
C ILE A 37 22.36 10.74 -17.25
N PHE A 38 23.40 10.52 -16.44
CA PHE A 38 24.69 11.23 -16.54
C PHE A 38 25.72 10.50 -17.42
N ASP A 39 25.37 9.34 -17.95
CA ASP A 39 26.27 8.48 -18.76
C ASP A 39 27.62 8.27 -18.08
N THR A 40 27.60 7.79 -16.83
CA THR A 40 28.80 7.61 -16.00
C THR A 40 28.65 6.47 -15.01
N ASP A 41 29.76 5.82 -14.68
CA ASP A 41 29.81 4.81 -13.62
C ASP A 41 30.18 5.38 -12.24
N SER A 42 30.51 6.67 -12.14
CA SER A 42 30.87 7.33 -10.89
C SER A 42 29.70 8.16 -10.32
N TYR A 43 29.82 8.57 -9.06
CA TYR A 43 28.87 9.46 -8.40
C TYR A 43 29.40 10.91 -8.28
N ASN A 44 30.46 11.27 -9.00
CA ASN A 44 31.07 12.61 -8.92
C ASN A 44 30.12 13.72 -9.36
N PHE A 45 29.13 13.40 -10.23
CA PHE A 45 28.10 14.36 -10.63
C PHE A 45 27.25 14.87 -9.45
N LEU A 46 27.19 14.14 -8.33
CA LEU A 46 26.48 14.58 -7.12
C LEU A 46 27.12 15.80 -6.44
N GLU A 47 28.35 16.16 -6.80
CA GLU A 47 29.00 17.38 -6.30
C GLU A 47 28.38 18.69 -6.86
N LYS A 48 27.50 18.58 -7.86
CA LYS A 48 26.84 19.70 -8.52
C LYS A 48 25.31 19.58 -8.46
N PRO A 49 24.66 19.93 -7.32
CA PRO A 49 23.22 19.77 -7.12
C PRO A 49 22.37 20.40 -8.23
N ASN A 50 22.70 21.61 -8.68
CA ASN A 50 21.96 22.29 -9.75
C ASN A 50 21.99 21.49 -11.05
N ASN A 51 23.14 20.95 -11.45
CA ASN A 51 23.25 20.12 -12.64
C ASN A 51 22.45 18.83 -12.53
N VAL A 52 22.36 18.25 -11.32
CA VAL A 52 21.50 17.08 -11.06
C VAL A 52 20.05 17.46 -11.26
N MET A 53 19.60 18.57 -10.70
CA MET A 53 18.24 19.05 -10.82
C MET A 53 17.86 19.38 -12.27
N ASP A 54 18.73 20.04 -13.02
CA ASP A 54 18.50 20.34 -14.45
C ASP A 54 18.29 19.06 -15.24
N LYS A 55 19.11 18.05 -15.02
CA LYS A 55 19.02 16.75 -15.71
C LYS A 55 17.75 15.96 -15.41
N ILE A 56 17.18 16.10 -14.20
CA ILE A 56 15.95 15.41 -13.79
C ILE A 56 14.71 16.31 -13.80
N SER A 57 14.81 17.56 -14.23
CA SER A 57 13.72 18.56 -14.25
C SER A 57 12.49 18.09 -15.05
N HIS A 58 12.71 17.32 -16.12
CA HIS A 58 11.65 16.72 -16.95
C HIS A 58 10.86 15.62 -16.25
N LEU A 59 11.36 15.08 -15.13
CA LEU A 59 10.66 14.04 -14.38
C LEU A 59 9.58 14.66 -13.51
N HIS A 60 8.51 13.89 -13.26
CA HIS A 60 7.51 14.30 -12.27
C HIS A 60 8.16 14.53 -10.90
N TYR A 61 7.75 15.56 -10.18
CA TYR A 61 8.37 15.99 -8.92
C TYR A 61 8.49 14.88 -7.85
N THR A 62 7.54 13.91 -7.81
CA THR A 62 7.65 12.75 -6.92
C THR A 62 8.80 11.80 -7.30
N SER A 63 9.15 11.73 -8.58
CA SER A 63 10.33 10.98 -9.05
C SER A 63 11.62 11.73 -8.71
N GLN A 64 11.64 13.05 -8.91
CA GLN A 64 12.76 13.91 -8.48
C GLN A 64 13.01 13.72 -6.99
N ARG A 65 11.97 13.81 -6.14
CA ARG A 65 12.06 13.58 -4.70
C ARG A 65 12.63 12.20 -4.33
N ASN A 66 12.25 11.14 -5.07
CA ASN A 66 12.79 9.81 -4.84
C ASN A 66 14.29 9.72 -5.16
N HIS A 67 14.76 10.40 -6.22
CA HIS A 67 16.17 10.53 -6.53
C HIS A 67 16.91 11.29 -5.45
N LEU A 68 16.40 12.43 -5.01
CA LEU A 68 17.00 13.24 -3.93
C LEU A 68 17.10 12.47 -2.61
N ASN A 69 16.05 11.71 -2.23
CA ASN A 69 16.12 10.85 -1.06
C ASN A 69 17.24 9.80 -1.17
N ALA A 70 17.44 9.22 -2.36
CA ALA A 70 18.51 8.26 -2.57
C ALA A 70 19.90 8.91 -2.48
N ILE A 71 20.07 10.13 -3.04
CA ILE A 71 21.29 10.92 -2.96
C ILE A 71 21.62 11.25 -1.49
N ILE A 72 20.66 11.81 -0.76
CA ILE A 72 20.85 12.20 0.65
C ILE A 72 21.22 10.97 1.51
N VAL A 73 20.58 9.82 1.28
CA VAL A 73 20.90 8.59 2.01
C VAL A 73 22.31 8.12 1.68
N LEU A 74 22.73 8.17 0.42
CA LEU A 74 24.09 7.80 0.02
C LEU A 74 25.13 8.76 0.63
N LEU A 75 24.95 10.07 0.45
CA LEU A 75 25.88 11.07 0.99
C LEU A 75 25.96 10.97 2.52
N SER A 76 24.84 10.79 3.22
CA SER A 76 24.83 10.54 4.67
C SER A 76 25.62 9.29 5.07
N ALA A 77 25.53 8.23 4.28
CA ALA A 77 26.25 6.97 4.58
C ALA A 77 27.77 7.11 4.37
N LEU A 78 28.18 8.03 3.48
CA LEU A 78 29.58 8.28 3.16
C LEU A 78 30.16 9.50 3.91
N ASN A 79 29.33 10.20 4.69
CA ASN A 79 29.74 11.43 5.36
C ASN A 79 30.61 11.12 6.59
N THR A 80 31.91 11.06 6.35
CA THR A 80 32.92 10.97 7.39
C THR A 80 33.59 12.32 7.54
N ASN A 81 33.74 12.79 8.77
CA ASN A 81 34.38 14.08 9.09
C ASN A 81 33.75 15.29 8.34
N GLU A 82 32.41 15.35 8.33
CA GLU A 82 31.63 16.49 7.80
C GLU A 82 31.88 16.82 6.31
N LYS A 83 32.47 15.87 5.60
CA LYS A 83 32.93 16.05 4.21
C LYS A 83 31.82 16.44 3.23
N TYR A 84 30.58 15.97 3.47
CA TYR A 84 29.44 16.18 2.59
C TYR A 84 28.35 17.07 3.20
N ASP A 85 28.57 17.71 4.32
CA ASP A 85 27.56 18.51 5.02
C ASP A 85 26.92 19.58 4.14
N LYS A 86 27.71 20.35 3.41
CA LYS A 86 27.17 21.35 2.47
C LYS A 86 26.29 20.75 1.39
N LEU A 87 26.69 19.61 0.81
CA LEU A 87 25.89 18.92 -0.22
C LEU A 87 24.60 18.35 0.39
N LEU A 88 24.68 17.81 1.60
CA LEU A 88 23.51 17.30 2.32
C LEU A 88 22.51 18.43 2.63
N GLU A 89 23.00 19.61 3.00
CA GLU A 89 22.16 20.80 3.23
C GLU A 89 21.50 21.26 1.92
N GLU A 90 22.24 21.38 0.82
CA GLU A 90 21.71 21.82 -0.48
C GLU A 90 20.66 20.84 -1.02
N TYR A 91 20.96 19.53 -1.07
CA TYR A 91 19.98 18.52 -1.48
C TYR A 91 18.80 18.43 -0.52
N GLY A 92 19.02 18.66 0.77
CA GLY A 92 18.01 18.73 1.80
C GLY A 92 16.97 19.80 1.52
N LYS A 93 17.43 21.04 1.27
CA LYS A 93 16.55 22.18 0.93
C LYS A 93 15.67 21.89 -0.29
N ILE A 94 16.28 21.42 -1.40
CA ILE A 94 15.55 21.10 -2.63
C ILE A 94 14.52 19.98 -2.38
N ARG A 95 14.91 18.96 -1.62
CA ARG A 95 13.99 17.87 -1.27
C ARG A 95 12.80 18.37 -0.44
N ASP A 96 13.03 19.27 0.51
CA ASP A 96 12.01 19.78 1.42
C ASP A 96 11.00 20.64 0.67
N GLU A 97 11.41 21.48 -0.29
CA GLU A 97 10.49 22.18 -1.20
C GLU A 97 9.58 21.21 -1.98
N LEU A 98 10.14 20.10 -2.48
CA LEU A 98 9.34 19.07 -3.16
C LEU A 98 8.44 18.28 -2.19
N ASN A 99 8.84 18.14 -0.93
CA ASN A 99 8.01 17.54 0.12
C ASN A 99 6.82 18.44 0.46
N ASP A 100 7.02 19.73 0.55
CA ASP A 100 5.97 20.70 0.83
C ASP A 100 4.92 20.71 -0.29
N LYS A 101 5.38 20.80 -1.54
CA LYS A 101 4.50 20.64 -2.71
C LYS A 101 3.70 19.33 -2.67
N TYR A 102 4.35 18.21 -2.34
CA TYR A 102 3.66 16.93 -2.20
C TYR A 102 2.63 16.94 -1.07
N SER A 103 2.99 17.54 0.06
CA SER A 103 2.11 17.64 1.23
C SER A 103 0.86 18.48 0.91
N GLU A 104 1.02 19.60 0.24
CA GLU A 104 -0.06 20.46 -0.20
C GLU A 104 -1.01 19.73 -1.17
N GLU A 105 -0.47 19.06 -2.18
CA GLU A 105 -1.29 18.24 -3.08
C GLU A 105 -2.07 17.13 -2.35
N GLN A 106 -1.45 16.47 -1.35
CA GLN A 106 -2.16 15.45 -0.58
C GLN A 106 -3.26 16.07 0.31
N LYS A 107 -3.01 17.23 0.90
CA LYS A 107 -3.98 17.96 1.74
C LYS A 107 -5.13 18.54 0.92
N SER A 108 -4.89 18.96 -0.30
CA SER A 108 -5.94 19.55 -1.17
C SER A 108 -7.11 18.60 -1.42
N GLY A 109 -6.93 17.29 -1.23
CA GLY A 109 -7.94 16.28 -1.53
C GLY A 109 -8.24 16.12 -3.03
N VAL A 110 -7.56 16.85 -3.90
CA VAL A 110 -7.71 16.78 -5.35
C VAL A 110 -7.09 15.49 -5.87
N ILE A 111 -7.82 14.81 -6.74
CA ILE A 111 -7.34 13.59 -7.39
C ILE A 111 -6.42 13.99 -8.55
N SER A 112 -5.22 13.40 -8.64
CA SER A 112 -4.32 13.69 -9.76
C SER A 112 -4.98 13.34 -11.10
N GLU A 113 -4.63 14.06 -12.18
CA GLU A 113 -5.16 13.82 -13.52
C GLU A 113 -5.07 12.35 -13.96
N LYS A 114 -3.96 11.70 -13.66
CA LYS A 114 -3.77 10.26 -13.93
C LYS A 114 -4.75 9.37 -13.17
N GLN A 115 -5.12 9.76 -11.96
CA GLN A 115 -6.09 9.02 -11.15
C GLN A 115 -7.53 9.35 -11.55
N SER A 116 -7.83 10.59 -11.95
CA SER A 116 -9.18 11.02 -12.34
C SER A 116 -9.77 10.18 -13.45
N LYS A 117 -8.96 9.80 -14.44
CA LYS A 117 -9.37 8.91 -15.56
C LYS A 117 -9.84 7.53 -15.09
N ASN A 118 -9.36 7.08 -13.94
CA ASN A 118 -9.66 5.75 -13.39
C ASN A 118 -10.49 5.82 -12.10
N PHE A 119 -10.71 7.02 -11.57
CA PHE A 119 -11.54 7.20 -10.38
C PHE A 119 -13.00 6.93 -10.69
N THR A 120 -13.74 6.40 -9.71
CA THR A 120 -15.16 6.07 -9.87
C THR A 120 -15.81 6.05 -8.48
N THR A 121 -17.11 5.78 -8.43
CA THR A 121 -17.85 5.63 -7.18
C THR A 121 -17.81 4.19 -6.68
N ILE A 122 -18.13 3.99 -5.40
CA ILE A 122 -18.19 2.64 -4.82
C ILE A 122 -19.36 1.84 -5.42
N GLU A 123 -20.43 2.51 -5.82
CA GLU A 123 -21.61 1.91 -6.46
C GLU A 123 -21.24 1.30 -7.81
N GLU A 124 -20.39 1.97 -8.60
CA GLU A 124 -19.87 1.41 -9.86
C GLU A 124 -18.96 0.19 -9.61
N VAL A 125 -18.21 0.20 -8.52
CA VAL A 125 -17.43 -0.98 -8.12
C VAL A 125 -18.37 -2.13 -7.73
N TYR A 126 -19.45 -1.86 -7.00
CA TYR A 126 -20.45 -2.90 -6.68
C TYR A 126 -21.14 -3.43 -7.93
N LYS A 127 -21.55 -2.58 -8.89
CA LYS A 127 -22.10 -3.04 -10.17
C LYS A 127 -21.15 -3.97 -10.93
N MET A 128 -19.84 -3.67 -10.90
CA MET A 128 -18.82 -4.56 -11.47
C MET A 128 -18.75 -5.89 -10.72
N ILE A 129 -18.80 -5.87 -9.39
CA ILE A 129 -18.80 -7.08 -8.55
C ILE A 129 -20.05 -7.92 -8.85
N ASP A 130 -21.21 -7.29 -9.01
CA ASP A 130 -22.45 -7.98 -9.32
C ASP A 130 -22.38 -8.68 -10.69
N LYS A 131 -21.82 -8.03 -11.73
CA LYS A 131 -21.56 -8.68 -13.03
C LYS A 131 -20.71 -9.93 -12.88
N MET A 132 -19.64 -9.89 -12.11
CA MET A 132 -18.83 -11.08 -11.82
C MET A 132 -19.62 -12.12 -11.01
N GLY A 133 -20.47 -11.66 -10.11
CA GLY A 133 -21.37 -12.52 -9.32
C GLY A 133 -22.35 -13.31 -10.19
N GLU A 134 -22.93 -12.68 -11.23
CA GLU A 134 -23.78 -13.35 -12.20
C GLU A 134 -23.03 -14.45 -12.97
N GLU A 135 -21.82 -14.15 -13.45
CA GLU A 135 -20.96 -15.17 -14.10
C GLU A 135 -20.64 -16.35 -13.17
N LEU A 136 -20.58 -16.11 -11.86
CA LEU A 136 -20.29 -17.13 -10.86
C LEU A 136 -21.51 -17.98 -10.44
N LYS A 137 -22.75 -17.56 -10.72
CA LYS A 137 -23.97 -18.31 -10.32
C LYS A 137 -23.95 -19.77 -10.75
N PRO A 138 -23.71 -20.10 -12.03
CA PRO A 138 -23.64 -21.50 -12.47
C PRO A 138 -22.44 -22.24 -11.88
N ILE A 139 -21.32 -21.52 -11.63
CA ILE A 139 -20.08 -22.09 -11.13
C ILE A 139 -20.20 -22.51 -9.66
N LYS A 140 -20.99 -21.78 -8.85
CA LYS A 140 -21.20 -22.09 -7.42
C LYS A 140 -21.88 -23.44 -7.16
N LYS A 141 -22.48 -24.04 -8.17
CA LYS A 141 -23.06 -25.38 -8.08
C LYS A 141 -22.04 -26.50 -8.29
N LYS A 142 -20.86 -26.19 -8.82
CA LYS A 142 -19.76 -27.13 -9.09
C LYS A 142 -18.97 -27.45 -7.82
N THR A 143 -18.46 -28.66 -7.75
CA THR A 143 -17.42 -29.06 -6.78
C THR A 143 -16.07 -28.52 -7.20
N LYS A 144 -15.09 -28.58 -6.29
CA LYS A 144 -13.70 -28.14 -6.57
C LYS A 144 -13.13 -28.78 -7.86
N ASP A 145 -13.37 -30.08 -8.04
CA ASP A 145 -12.79 -30.85 -9.15
C ASP A 145 -13.52 -30.61 -10.48
N GLN A 146 -14.77 -30.16 -10.43
CA GLN A 146 -15.55 -29.74 -11.59
C GLN A 146 -15.24 -28.32 -12.05
N MET A 147 -14.55 -27.53 -11.24
CA MET A 147 -14.18 -26.15 -11.57
C MET A 147 -12.92 -26.13 -12.43
N THR A 148 -12.99 -25.44 -13.57
CA THR A 148 -11.82 -25.12 -14.40
C THR A 148 -10.90 -24.12 -13.70
N SER A 149 -9.64 -24.04 -14.14
CA SER A 149 -8.69 -23.04 -13.65
C SER A 149 -9.18 -21.60 -13.85
N ARG A 150 -9.90 -21.34 -14.97
CA ARG A 150 -10.50 -20.03 -15.27
C ARG A 150 -11.62 -19.68 -14.28
N GLU A 151 -12.45 -20.63 -13.92
CA GLU A 151 -13.55 -20.44 -12.95
C GLU A 151 -12.99 -20.20 -11.53
N LYS A 152 -11.95 -20.95 -11.14
CA LYS A 152 -11.23 -20.72 -9.87
C LYS A 152 -10.58 -19.32 -9.83
N ALA A 153 -9.99 -18.87 -10.93
CA ALA A 153 -9.44 -17.53 -11.04
C ALA A 153 -10.52 -16.44 -10.95
N LEU A 154 -11.69 -16.64 -11.58
CA LEU A 154 -12.83 -15.72 -11.45
C LEU A 154 -13.34 -15.66 -10.01
N LEU A 155 -13.49 -16.80 -9.34
CA LEU A 155 -13.89 -16.84 -7.93
C LEU A 155 -12.86 -16.11 -7.04
N GLN A 156 -11.56 -16.28 -7.32
CA GLN A 156 -10.49 -15.60 -6.57
C GLN A 156 -10.57 -14.07 -6.70
N VAL A 157 -10.67 -13.55 -7.91
CA VAL A 157 -10.70 -12.12 -8.14
C VAL A 157 -12.02 -11.49 -7.65
N TYR A 158 -13.14 -12.19 -7.79
CA TYR A 158 -14.41 -11.82 -7.19
C TYR A 158 -14.30 -11.69 -5.66
N THR A 159 -13.66 -12.66 -5.01
CA THR A 159 -13.42 -12.63 -3.56
C THR A 159 -12.53 -11.45 -3.16
N LEU A 160 -11.46 -11.16 -3.92
CA LEU A 160 -10.58 -10.03 -3.68
C LEU A 160 -11.33 -8.68 -3.77
N PHE A 161 -12.15 -8.47 -4.82
CA PHE A 161 -12.94 -7.23 -4.92
C PHE A 161 -13.96 -7.11 -3.79
N ASN A 162 -14.59 -8.20 -3.37
CA ASN A 162 -15.49 -8.19 -2.21
C ASN A 162 -14.78 -7.84 -0.89
N ILE A 163 -13.53 -8.25 -0.71
CA ILE A 163 -12.72 -7.84 0.44
C ILE A 163 -12.43 -6.33 0.37
N TYR A 164 -11.84 -5.87 -0.74
CA TYR A 164 -11.37 -4.48 -0.85
C TYR A 164 -12.49 -3.44 -0.93
N SER A 165 -13.68 -3.82 -1.40
CA SER A 165 -14.85 -2.92 -1.41
C SER A 165 -15.51 -2.75 -0.05
N ARG A 166 -15.23 -3.64 0.92
CA ARG A 166 -15.80 -3.61 2.27
C ARG A 166 -14.76 -3.30 3.36
N MET A 167 -13.51 -3.69 3.10
CA MET A 167 -12.40 -3.51 4.05
C MET A 167 -11.22 -2.86 3.32
N PRO A 168 -10.96 -1.56 3.54
CA PRO A 168 -9.96 -0.79 2.77
C PRO A 168 -8.52 -1.09 3.20
N MET A 169 -8.15 -2.37 3.22
CA MET A 169 -6.81 -2.84 3.58
C MET A 169 -5.76 -2.48 2.52
N ARG A 170 -4.49 -2.48 2.91
CA ARG A 170 -3.36 -2.47 1.95
C ARG A 170 -3.25 -3.85 1.28
N ASN A 171 -2.22 -4.05 0.46
CA ASN A 171 -1.95 -5.36 -0.17
C ASN A 171 -1.50 -6.43 0.84
N ASP A 172 -1.94 -6.33 2.08
CA ASP A 172 -1.51 -7.20 3.17
C ASP A 172 -2.22 -8.57 3.14
N VAL A 173 -3.25 -8.71 2.28
CA VAL A 173 -3.85 -10.02 1.96
C VAL A 173 -2.99 -10.83 0.97
N ALA A 174 -2.03 -10.22 0.28
CA ALA A 174 -1.07 -10.93 -0.56
C ALA A 174 -0.17 -11.83 0.31
N GLY A 175 -0.04 -13.08 -0.07
CA GLY A 175 0.72 -14.07 0.69
C GLY A 175 0.09 -14.51 2.00
N MET A 176 -1.16 -14.11 2.27
CA MET A 176 -1.91 -14.52 3.47
C MET A 176 -2.25 -16.01 3.44
N GLU A 177 -2.32 -16.63 4.61
CA GLU A 177 -2.74 -18.01 4.77
C GLU A 177 -4.08 -18.12 5.51
N ALA A 178 -4.96 -19.01 5.05
CA ALA A 178 -6.16 -19.41 5.78
C ALA A 178 -5.80 -20.51 6.77
N ILE A 179 -6.16 -20.35 8.05
CA ILE A 179 -5.80 -21.27 9.12
C ILE A 179 -6.96 -21.42 10.10
N GLN A 180 -7.16 -22.61 10.65
CA GLN A 180 -8.10 -22.81 11.75
C GLN A 180 -7.60 -22.11 13.01
N LYS A 181 -8.51 -21.53 13.80
CA LYS A 181 -8.14 -20.89 15.09
C LYS A 181 -7.33 -21.82 16.00
N ARG A 182 -7.74 -23.10 16.10
CA ARG A 182 -7.03 -24.09 16.90
C ARG A 182 -5.55 -24.23 16.48
N THR A 183 -5.28 -24.21 15.18
CA THR A 183 -3.91 -24.30 14.65
C THR A 183 -3.18 -22.98 14.85
N TYR A 184 -3.84 -21.83 14.61
CA TYR A 184 -3.26 -20.50 14.86
C TYR A 184 -2.79 -20.33 16.32
N ASN A 185 -3.60 -20.78 17.28
CA ASN A 185 -3.27 -20.68 18.70
C ASN A 185 -2.07 -21.56 19.13
N LYS A 186 -1.68 -22.52 18.30
CA LYS A 186 -0.51 -23.38 18.54
C LYS A 186 0.79 -22.83 17.96
N LEU A 187 0.71 -21.81 17.12
CA LEU A 187 1.91 -21.16 16.57
C LEU A 187 2.65 -20.40 17.65
N SER A 188 3.96 -20.43 17.62
CA SER A 188 4.79 -19.54 18.42
C SER A 188 4.62 -18.08 17.99
N GLU A 189 5.03 -17.14 18.83
CA GLU A 189 4.95 -15.70 18.50
C GLU A 189 5.85 -15.35 17.30
N GLU A 190 6.97 -16.06 17.11
CA GLU A 190 7.87 -15.92 15.98
C GLU A 190 7.18 -16.38 14.69
N GLU A 191 6.55 -17.56 14.70
CA GLU A 191 5.81 -18.09 13.55
C GLU A 191 4.64 -17.18 13.15
N LYS A 192 3.90 -16.62 14.13
CA LYS A 192 2.82 -15.67 13.88
C LYS A 192 3.31 -14.42 13.16
N LYS A 193 4.47 -13.87 13.55
CA LYS A 193 5.08 -12.66 12.97
C LYS A 193 5.52 -12.83 11.52
N GLU A 194 5.73 -14.05 11.05
CA GLU A 194 6.20 -14.31 9.69
C GLU A 194 5.16 -14.08 8.61
N LYS A 195 3.86 -14.16 8.93
CA LYS A 195 2.77 -14.11 7.94
C LYS A 195 1.56 -13.33 8.43
N ASN A 196 0.65 -13.05 7.50
CA ASN A 196 -0.70 -12.62 7.79
C ASN A 196 -1.66 -13.80 7.60
N TYR A 197 -2.74 -13.82 8.35
CA TYR A 197 -3.65 -14.95 8.40
C TYR A 197 -5.11 -14.55 8.22
N LEU A 198 -5.88 -15.41 7.55
CA LEU A 198 -7.32 -15.48 7.69
C LEU A 198 -7.63 -16.60 8.69
N VAL A 199 -7.92 -16.21 9.93
CA VAL A 199 -8.23 -17.16 11.00
C VAL A 199 -9.69 -17.55 10.94
N VAL A 200 -9.95 -18.86 10.85
CA VAL A 200 -11.27 -19.45 10.69
C VAL A 200 -11.74 -20.05 12.02
N GLU A 201 -12.81 -19.50 12.55
CA GLU A 201 -13.57 -20.05 13.68
C GLU A 201 -14.93 -20.62 13.23
N LYS A 202 -15.61 -21.34 14.13
CA LYS A 202 -16.93 -21.91 13.84
C LYS A 202 -17.93 -20.85 13.34
N SER A 203 -18.03 -19.73 14.03
CA SER A 203 -18.97 -18.64 13.74
C SER A 203 -18.34 -17.43 13.10
N ASN A 204 -17.06 -17.15 13.36
CA ASN A 204 -16.37 -15.92 13.00
C ASN A 204 -15.22 -16.16 12.05
N LEU A 205 -14.81 -15.08 11.37
CA LEU A 205 -13.59 -15.00 10.57
C LEU A 205 -12.86 -13.70 10.95
N PHE A 206 -11.53 -13.76 11.01
CA PHE A 206 -10.69 -12.60 11.31
C PHE A 206 -9.54 -12.54 10.32
N PHE A 207 -9.24 -11.34 9.82
CA PHE A 207 -7.91 -11.09 9.29
C PHE A 207 -6.99 -10.73 10.45
N VAL A 208 -5.89 -11.45 10.55
CA VAL A 208 -4.83 -11.17 11.53
C VAL A 208 -3.60 -10.73 10.76
N LEU A 209 -3.21 -9.47 10.95
CA LEU A 209 -2.08 -8.84 10.27
C LEU A 209 -0.93 -8.70 11.25
N ASN A 210 0.13 -9.48 11.03
CA ASN A 210 1.38 -9.41 11.77
C ASN A 210 2.49 -8.76 10.93
N LYS A 211 2.47 -9.00 9.61
CA LYS A 211 3.50 -8.54 8.66
C LYS A 211 2.95 -7.47 7.72
N TYR A 212 2.90 -6.22 8.19
CA TYR A 212 2.41 -5.07 7.43
C TYR A 212 3.31 -3.84 7.64
N LYS A 213 3.04 -2.74 6.90
CA LYS A 213 3.96 -1.58 6.83
C LYS A 213 4.26 -0.96 8.20
N THR A 214 3.27 -0.88 9.06
CA THR A 214 3.33 -0.21 10.37
C THR A 214 3.28 -1.20 11.56
N ALA A 215 3.60 -2.48 11.35
CA ALA A 215 3.58 -3.51 12.38
C ALA A 215 4.46 -3.18 13.59
N LYS A 216 5.60 -2.47 13.38
CA LYS A 216 6.46 -2.03 14.49
C LYS A 216 5.78 -1.07 15.47
N LYS A 217 4.72 -0.34 15.02
CA LYS A 217 4.02 0.66 15.82
C LYS A 217 2.72 0.11 16.43
N TYR A 218 2.01 -0.75 15.69
CA TYR A 218 0.65 -1.18 16.06
C TYR A 218 0.57 -2.69 16.35
N GLU A 219 1.70 -3.40 16.30
CA GLU A 219 1.81 -4.84 16.57
C GLU A 219 0.82 -5.70 15.76
N GLU A 220 0.20 -6.72 16.37
CA GLU A 220 -0.82 -7.54 15.74
C GLU A 220 -2.12 -6.74 15.55
N LEU A 221 -2.65 -6.72 14.33
CA LEU A 221 -3.97 -6.19 14.05
C LEU A 221 -4.95 -7.35 13.79
N LYS A 222 -5.90 -7.53 14.69
CA LYS A 222 -6.99 -8.48 14.54
C LYS A 222 -8.23 -7.76 14.04
N LEU A 223 -8.62 -8.03 12.78
CA LEU A 223 -9.72 -7.36 12.09
C LEU A 223 -10.90 -8.34 11.93
N PRO A 224 -11.97 -8.20 12.71
CA PRO A 224 -13.15 -9.03 12.57
C PRO A 224 -13.83 -8.75 11.22
N ILE A 225 -14.33 -9.81 10.58
CA ILE A 225 -15.10 -9.68 9.35
C ILE A 225 -16.58 -9.66 9.74
N GLU A 226 -17.12 -8.45 9.92
CA GLU A 226 -18.49 -8.25 10.40
C GLU A 226 -19.53 -8.47 9.30
N ASP A 227 -19.20 -8.17 8.04
CA ASP A 227 -20.09 -8.34 6.92
C ASP A 227 -20.46 -9.82 6.71
N LYS A 228 -21.73 -10.13 6.87
CA LYS A 228 -22.27 -11.52 6.77
C LYS A 228 -22.07 -12.12 5.37
N GLN A 229 -22.18 -11.29 4.32
CA GLN A 229 -22.03 -11.76 2.93
C GLN A 229 -20.57 -12.08 2.63
N LEU A 230 -19.66 -11.22 3.08
CA LEU A 230 -18.22 -11.45 2.93
C LEU A 230 -17.77 -12.70 3.72
N ARG A 231 -18.26 -12.89 4.96
CA ARG A 231 -18.00 -14.13 5.71
C ARG A 231 -18.47 -15.38 4.96
N LYS A 232 -19.68 -15.35 4.41
CA LYS A 232 -20.23 -16.46 3.64
C LYS A 232 -19.42 -16.76 2.39
N LEU A 233 -18.99 -15.70 1.68
CA LEU A 233 -18.13 -15.81 0.50
C LEU A 233 -16.77 -16.41 0.85
N LEU A 234 -16.11 -15.92 1.89
CA LEU A 234 -14.79 -16.42 2.31
C LEU A 234 -14.86 -17.88 2.77
N ARG A 235 -15.91 -18.28 3.47
CA ARG A 235 -16.13 -19.69 3.83
C ARG A 235 -16.30 -20.58 2.60
N TYR A 236 -17.07 -20.10 1.62
CA TYR A 236 -17.21 -20.81 0.35
C TYR A 236 -15.87 -20.87 -0.41
N TYR A 237 -15.14 -19.76 -0.45
CA TYR A 237 -13.83 -19.71 -1.07
C TYR A 237 -12.84 -20.70 -0.45
N ILE A 238 -12.79 -20.78 0.89
CA ILE A 238 -11.96 -21.74 1.62
C ILE A 238 -12.42 -23.19 1.37
N LYS A 239 -13.74 -23.43 1.31
CA LYS A 239 -14.28 -24.77 0.98
C LYS A 239 -13.75 -25.26 -0.38
N ILE A 240 -13.66 -24.38 -1.37
CA ILE A 240 -13.18 -24.72 -2.72
C ILE A 240 -11.65 -24.84 -2.78
N ASN A 241 -10.92 -23.92 -2.16
CA ASN A 241 -9.47 -23.82 -2.31
C ASN A 241 -8.66 -24.49 -1.19
N GLY A 242 -9.31 -24.84 -0.08
CA GLY A 242 -8.67 -25.39 1.12
C GLY A 242 -8.07 -24.33 2.03
N LEU A 243 -7.47 -24.80 3.13
CA LEU A 243 -6.66 -24.02 4.03
C LEU A 243 -5.23 -23.85 3.45
N GLY A 244 -4.41 -23.03 4.10
CA GLY A 244 -3.06 -22.67 3.64
C GLY A 244 -3.08 -21.39 2.81
N VAL A 245 -2.26 -21.31 1.77
CA VAL A 245 -2.15 -20.09 0.92
C VAL A 245 -3.52 -19.66 0.42
N LEU A 246 -3.98 -18.46 0.85
CA LEU A 246 -5.33 -17.97 0.57
C LEU A 246 -5.49 -17.62 -0.90
N PHE A 247 -4.61 -16.79 -1.46
CA PHE A 247 -4.65 -16.36 -2.85
C PHE A 247 -3.40 -16.80 -3.61
N LYS A 248 -3.60 -17.47 -4.74
CA LYS A 248 -2.54 -18.14 -5.50
C LYS A 248 -2.39 -17.55 -6.89
N SER A 249 -1.17 -17.55 -7.39
CA SER A 249 -0.86 -17.34 -8.80
C SER A 249 -1.32 -18.53 -9.65
N SER A 250 -1.24 -18.40 -10.98
CA SER A 250 -1.51 -19.52 -11.90
C SER A 250 -0.57 -20.71 -11.70
N THR A 251 0.61 -20.49 -11.11
CA THR A 251 1.59 -21.54 -10.76
C THR A 251 1.37 -22.14 -9.38
N GLY A 252 0.32 -21.73 -8.65
CA GLY A 252 0.02 -22.23 -7.30
C GLY A 252 0.76 -21.53 -6.16
N ASN A 253 1.74 -20.67 -6.47
CA ASN A 253 2.48 -19.91 -5.47
C ASN A 253 1.64 -18.78 -4.85
N PRO A 254 1.94 -18.30 -3.63
CA PRO A 254 1.29 -17.16 -3.03
C PRO A 254 1.33 -15.93 -3.96
N LEU A 255 0.22 -15.18 -4.06
CA LEU A 255 0.23 -13.91 -4.77
C LEU A 255 1.20 -12.94 -4.09
N THR A 256 2.07 -12.32 -4.89
CA THR A 256 2.85 -11.17 -4.42
C THR A 256 1.97 -9.92 -4.38
N ARG A 257 2.39 -8.90 -3.61
CA ARG A 257 1.68 -7.60 -3.55
C ARG A 257 1.52 -6.96 -4.93
N ASN A 258 2.53 -7.08 -5.78
CA ASN A 258 2.48 -6.55 -7.15
C ASN A 258 1.51 -7.36 -8.03
N ALA A 259 1.60 -8.70 -8.01
CA ALA A 259 0.71 -9.57 -8.76
C ALA A 259 -0.77 -9.35 -8.39
N LEU A 260 -1.07 -9.18 -7.10
CA LEU A 260 -2.41 -8.83 -6.62
C LEU A 260 -2.89 -7.51 -7.22
N THR A 261 -2.07 -6.45 -7.17
CA THR A 261 -2.41 -5.15 -7.76
C THR A 261 -2.66 -5.26 -9.25
N GLN A 262 -1.81 -5.95 -10.00
CA GLN A 262 -1.97 -6.14 -11.44
C GLN A 262 -3.23 -6.97 -11.78
N LEU A 263 -3.55 -7.98 -10.98
CA LEU A 263 -4.78 -8.76 -11.12
C LEU A 263 -6.03 -7.88 -11.00
N LEU A 264 -6.08 -7.01 -9.98
CA LEU A 264 -7.20 -6.08 -9.79
C LEU A 264 -7.30 -5.06 -10.93
N ILE A 265 -6.19 -4.46 -11.35
CA ILE A 265 -6.12 -3.51 -12.48
C ILE A 265 -6.63 -4.17 -13.77
N LYS A 266 -6.12 -5.35 -14.11
CA LYS A 266 -6.51 -6.08 -15.33
C LYS A 266 -8.00 -6.43 -15.30
N THR A 267 -8.52 -6.86 -14.15
CA THR A 267 -9.92 -7.24 -14.02
C THR A 267 -10.85 -6.03 -14.08
N SER A 268 -10.57 -4.97 -13.34
CA SER A 268 -11.41 -3.76 -13.39
C SER A 268 -11.39 -3.13 -14.77
N LYS A 269 -10.26 -3.14 -15.48
CA LYS A 269 -10.20 -2.69 -16.88
C LYS A 269 -11.11 -3.53 -17.78
N LYS A 270 -11.14 -4.86 -17.60
CA LYS A 270 -12.01 -5.76 -18.37
C LYS A 270 -13.49 -5.48 -18.14
N TYR A 271 -13.92 -5.29 -16.88
CA TYR A 271 -15.35 -5.24 -16.53
C TYR A 271 -15.95 -3.84 -16.55
N MET A 272 -15.16 -2.78 -16.37
CA MET A 272 -15.64 -1.41 -16.29
C MET A 272 -14.79 -0.37 -17.08
N GLY A 273 -13.79 -0.82 -17.84
CA GLY A 273 -12.93 0.07 -18.64
C GLY A 273 -11.93 0.89 -17.84
N LYS A 274 -11.89 0.78 -16.51
CA LYS A 274 -11.07 1.57 -15.61
C LYS A 274 -10.00 0.72 -14.92
N SER A 275 -8.77 1.26 -14.79
CA SER A 275 -7.64 0.59 -14.17
C SER A 275 -7.58 0.89 -12.67
N ILE A 276 -8.21 0.06 -11.85
CA ILE A 276 -8.36 0.30 -10.40
C ILE A 276 -7.36 -0.55 -9.61
N SER A 277 -6.38 0.13 -8.99
CA SER A 277 -5.43 -0.49 -8.06
C SER A 277 -6.02 -0.58 -6.65
N THR A 278 -5.38 -1.37 -5.76
CA THR A 278 -5.75 -1.43 -4.34
C THR A 278 -5.72 -0.06 -3.65
N THR A 279 -4.77 0.80 -4.02
CA THR A 279 -4.70 2.18 -3.48
C THR A 279 -5.89 3.00 -3.95
N LEU A 280 -6.29 2.85 -5.22
CA LEU A 280 -7.44 3.58 -5.75
C LEU A 280 -8.75 3.06 -5.14
N LEU A 281 -8.91 1.74 -4.94
CA LEU A 281 -10.06 1.17 -4.22
C LEU A 281 -10.21 1.74 -2.81
N ARG A 282 -9.09 1.88 -2.08
CA ARG A 282 -9.14 2.52 -0.75
C ARG A 282 -9.58 3.98 -0.80
N LYS A 283 -9.09 4.73 -1.81
CA LYS A 283 -9.53 6.12 -2.03
C LYS A 283 -11.02 6.17 -2.34
N ILE A 284 -11.50 5.33 -3.26
CA ILE A 284 -12.92 5.22 -3.63
C ILE A 284 -13.77 4.91 -2.39
N TYR A 285 -13.40 3.88 -1.62
CA TYR A 285 -14.12 3.49 -0.40
C TYR A 285 -14.20 4.63 0.62
N LEU A 286 -13.05 5.25 0.94
CA LEU A 286 -13.00 6.32 1.95
C LEU A 286 -13.71 7.59 1.46
N SER A 287 -13.61 7.94 0.18
CA SER A 287 -14.30 9.09 -0.40
C SER A 287 -15.82 8.89 -0.41
N SER A 288 -16.30 7.68 -0.69
CA SER A 288 -17.73 7.37 -0.62
C SER A 288 -18.27 7.41 0.82
N LYS A 289 -17.47 6.91 1.78
CA LYS A 289 -17.92 6.81 3.17
C LYS A 289 -17.86 8.14 3.92
N TYR A 290 -16.83 8.96 3.66
CA TYR A 290 -16.50 10.13 4.48
C TYR A 290 -16.42 11.44 3.68
N GLY A 291 -16.66 11.40 2.37
CA GLY A 291 -16.47 12.56 1.49
C GLY A 291 -17.37 13.74 1.88
N ASP A 292 -18.64 13.49 2.15
CA ASP A 292 -19.59 14.54 2.51
C ASP A 292 -19.35 15.06 3.93
N MET A 293 -19.09 14.17 4.88
CA MET A 293 -18.70 14.55 6.24
C MET A 293 -17.43 15.44 6.27
N LYS A 294 -16.44 15.11 5.42
CA LYS A 294 -15.25 15.94 5.26
C LYS A 294 -15.59 17.34 4.75
N LYS A 295 -16.47 17.45 3.76
CA LYS A 295 -16.90 18.75 3.21
C LYS A 295 -17.67 19.60 4.24
N GLU A 296 -18.52 18.97 5.04
CA GLU A 296 -19.23 19.65 6.12
C GLU A 296 -18.24 20.18 7.15
N LEU A 297 -17.34 19.33 7.63
CA LEU A 297 -16.32 19.73 8.58
C LEU A 297 -15.39 20.83 8.03
N GLU A 298 -15.06 20.81 6.75
CA GLU A 298 -14.28 21.88 6.10
C GLU A 298 -15.01 23.23 6.04
N LYS A 299 -16.36 23.24 5.93
CA LYS A 299 -17.16 24.45 6.01
C LYS A 299 -17.12 25.05 7.42
N ASP A 300 -17.32 24.21 8.43
CA ASP A 300 -17.29 24.64 9.85
C ASP A 300 -15.91 25.15 10.23
N ASN A 301 -14.85 24.48 9.78
CA ASN A 301 -13.46 24.88 10.03
C ASN A 301 -13.13 26.25 9.43
N LYS A 302 -13.71 26.60 8.26
CA LYS A 302 -13.55 27.94 7.68
C LYS A 302 -14.15 29.02 8.56
N VAL A 303 -15.31 28.75 9.19
CA VAL A 303 -15.96 29.68 10.13
C VAL A 303 -15.13 29.82 11.41
N MET A 304 -14.57 28.72 11.90
CA MET A 304 -13.77 28.70 13.12
C MET A 304 -12.32 29.14 12.95
N GLY A 305 -11.83 29.26 11.70
CA GLY A 305 -10.44 29.60 11.41
C GLY A 305 -9.43 28.47 11.75
N HIS A 306 -9.87 27.21 11.77
CA HIS A 306 -9.05 26.06 12.15
C HIS A 306 -8.82 25.09 11.01
N SER A 307 -7.74 24.27 11.12
CA SER A 307 -7.53 23.15 10.21
C SER A 307 -8.40 21.95 10.64
N THR A 308 -8.70 21.06 9.70
CA THR A 308 -9.46 19.82 9.98
C THR A 308 -8.80 18.97 11.09
N GLY A 309 -7.46 18.94 11.15
CA GLY A 309 -6.73 18.24 12.22
C GLY A 309 -7.03 18.85 13.59
N VAL A 310 -6.92 20.17 13.72
CA VAL A 310 -7.22 20.87 14.98
C VAL A 310 -8.68 20.68 15.38
N ALA A 311 -9.62 20.73 14.43
CA ALA A 311 -11.03 20.52 14.73
C ALA A 311 -11.27 19.12 15.31
N LEU A 312 -10.75 18.07 14.67
CA LEU A 312 -10.93 16.69 15.12
C LEU A 312 -10.23 16.40 16.45
N ASP A 313 -9.00 16.89 16.63
CA ASP A 313 -8.20 16.58 17.82
C ASP A 313 -8.62 17.39 19.04
N THR A 314 -9.06 18.64 18.82
CA THR A 314 -9.34 19.58 19.94
C THR A 314 -10.81 19.69 20.26
N TYR A 315 -11.70 19.76 19.27
CA TYR A 315 -13.11 20.11 19.49
C TYR A 315 -14.08 18.94 19.37
N VAL A 316 -13.78 17.94 18.53
CA VAL A 316 -14.60 16.73 18.47
C VAL A 316 -14.20 15.81 19.64
N LYS A 317 -15.11 15.64 20.61
CA LYS A 317 -14.91 14.80 21.79
C LYS A 317 -15.76 13.54 21.69
N ASP A 318 -15.20 12.43 22.14
CA ASP A 318 -15.91 11.17 22.28
C ASP A 318 -16.77 11.24 23.55
N LYS A 319 -18.07 11.05 23.42
CA LYS A 319 -19.01 11.08 24.54
C LYS A 319 -18.89 9.85 25.44
N GLU A 320 -18.28 8.78 24.99
CA GLU A 320 -18.11 7.53 25.76
C GLU A 320 -16.87 7.54 26.67
N GLN A 321 -16.01 8.55 26.59
CA GLN A 321 -14.85 8.70 27.46
C GLN A 321 -15.11 9.63 28.68
N GLN A 322 -16.30 9.69 29.20
CA GLN A 322 -16.46 10.18 30.58
C GLN A 322 -15.85 9.11 31.49
N LYS A 323 -14.66 9.39 32.00
CA LYS A 323 -14.05 8.59 33.07
C LYS A 323 -15.06 8.45 34.19
N GLU A 324 -15.40 7.23 34.53
CA GLU A 324 -15.89 6.91 35.88
C GLU A 324 -14.77 7.33 36.82
N ASP A 325 -14.99 8.44 37.55
CA ASP A 325 -14.20 8.82 38.71
C ASP A 325 -14.56 7.94 39.90
#